data_91f9fa64433088275001ba011aa0df7c
#
_entry.id   91f9fa64433088275001ba011aa0df7c
#
_cell.length_a   1.000
_cell.length_b   1.000
_cell.length_c   1.000
_cell.angle_alpha   90.00
_cell.angle_beta   90.00
_cell.angle_gamma   90.00
#
_symmetry.space_group_name_H-M   'P 1'
#
loop_
_entity.id
_entity.type
_entity.pdbx_description
1 polymer ?
#
loop_
_entity_poly.entity_id
_entity_poly.type
_entity_poly.pdbx_seq_one_letter_code
_entity_poly.pdbx_strand_id
1 'polypeptide(L)'
;MSANKDLVEAVRHYVHFDNLAEALNKQVTNARAMRGQYETKILTNLEDAGMKNAILQINGATLQRATRSQSNPLSWGFLEEQLHAYYASHPVRSSDETTAILDFLQNHRGSRTTDYLKKTFLGADAGSKKPPT
;
A
#
# COMPACT_ATOMS: atom_id res chain seq x y z
N MET A 1 34.94 25.22 9.38
CA MET A 1 33.70 25.85 9.01
C MET A 1 32.55 25.14 9.63
N SER A 2 31.82 25.87 10.44
CA SER A 2 30.73 25.22 11.15
C SER A 2 29.62 24.77 10.20
N ALA A 3 29.41 25.49 9.10
CA ALA A 3 28.36 25.11 8.17
C ALA A 3 28.61 23.73 7.57
N ASN A 4 29.84 23.48 7.17
CA ASN A 4 30.17 22.17 6.61
C ASN A 4 30.06 21.06 7.65
N LYS A 5 30.46 21.40 8.87
CA LYS A 5 30.37 20.43 9.94
C LYS A 5 28.94 20.07 10.24
N ASP A 6 28.08 21.08 10.28
CA ASP A 6 26.68 20.86 10.52
C ASP A 6 26.06 19.99 9.41
N LEU A 7 26.46 20.26 8.17
CA LEU A 7 25.96 19.48 7.07
C LEU A 7 26.40 18.03 7.17
N VAL A 8 27.66 17.80 7.50
CA VAL A 8 28.17 16.43 7.60
C VAL A 8 27.45 15.67 8.69
N GLU A 9 27.20 16.33 9.80
CA GLU A 9 26.49 15.69 10.90
C GLU A 9 25.06 15.39 10.52
N ALA A 10 24.41 16.32 9.83
CA ALA A 10 23.03 16.10 9.41
C ALA A 10 22.94 14.93 8.46
N VAL A 11 23.89 14.81 7.53
CA VAL A 11 23.91 13.68 6.60
C VAL A 11 24.10 12.39 7.35
N ARG A 12 24.98 12.38 8.33
CA ARG A 12 25.24 11.19 9.11
C ARG A 12 24.00 10.73 9.85
N HIS A 13 23.31 11.68 10.47
CA HIS A 13 22.08 11.33 11.17
C HIS A 13 21.00 10.87 10.22
N TYR A 14 20.89 11.51 9.08
CA TYR A 14 19.89 11.09 8.11
C TYR A 14 20.10 9.65 7.67
N VAL A 15 21.33 9.31 7.34
CA VAL A 15 21.64 7.96 6.89
C VAL A 15 21.36 6.95 8.00
N HIS A 16 21.73 7.31 9.22
CA HIS A 16 21.48 6.42 10.35
C HIS A 16 19.99 6.12 10.50
N PHE A 17 19.17 7.15 10.49
CA PHE A 17 17.74 6.92 10.69
C PHE A 17 17.09 6.30 9.47
N ASP A 18 17.59 6.58 8.28
CA ASP A 18 17.07 5.93 7.10
C ASP A 18 17.34 4.43 7.16
N ASN A 19 18.55 4.04 7.56
CA ASN A 19 18.87 2.64 7.70
C ASN A 19 18.03 1.98 8.78
N LEU A 20 17.83 2.69 9.88
CA LEU A 20 17.04 2.16 10.97
C LEU A 20 15.59 1.94 10.54
N ALA A 21 15.04 2.92 9.84
CA ALA A 21 13.67 2.80 9.36
C ALA A 21 13.51 1.60 8.43
N GLU A 22 14.49 1.39 7.56
CA GLU A 22 14.43 0.25 6.65
C GLU A 22 14.47 -1.07 7.41
N ALA A 23 15.33 -1.16 8.42
CA ALA A 23 15.43 -2.37 9.20
C ALA A 23 14.14 -2.65 9.96
N LEU A 24 13.56 -1.61 10.55
CA LEU A 24 12.32 -1.77 11.28
C LEU A 24 11.17 -2.12 10.35
N ASN A 25 11.15 -1.55 9.16
CA ASN A 25 10.11 -1.90 8.19
C ASN A 25 10.18 -3.37 7.81
N LYS A 26 11.38 -3.88 7.64
CA LYS A 26 11.53 -5.31 7.37
C LYS A 26 10.98 -6.15 8.49
N GLN A 27 11.28 -5.76 9.72
CA GLN A 27 10.78 -6.50 10.87
C GLN A 27 9.26 -6.43 10.94
N VAL A 28 8.70 -5.25 10.67
CA VAL A 28 7.25 -5.11 10.66
C VAL A 28 6.62 -5.96 9.58
N THR A 29 7.22 -5.98 8.40
CA THR A 29 6.69 -6.78 7.31
C THR A 29 6.70 -8.26 7.66
N ASN A 30 7.80 -8.73 8.25
CA ASN A 30 7.89 -10.13 8.65
C ASN A 30 6.85 -10.46 9.73
N ALA A 31 6.74 -9.56 10.72
CA ALA A 31 5.79 -9.80 11.80
C ALA A 31 4.36 -9.84 11.27
N ARG A 32 4.04 -8.97 10.33
CA ARG A 32 2.70 -8.95 9.76
C ARG A 32 2.42 -10.21 8.96
N ALA A 33 3.43 -10.71 8.25
CA ALA A 33 3.26 -11.93 7.49
C ALA A 33 2.98 -13.11 8.41
N MET A 34 3.74 -13.21 9.50
CA MET A 34 3.52 -14.28 10.45
C MET A 34 2.17 -14.15 11.14
N ARG A 35 1.80 -12.92 11.49
CA ARG A 35 0.50 -12.69 12.10
C ARG A 35 -0.62 -13.12 11.16
N GLY A 36 -0.46 -12.82 9.87
CA GLY A 36 -1.49 -13.23 8.91
C GLY A 36 -1.61 -14.72 8.78
N GLN A 37 -0.49 -15.42 8.81
CA GLN A 37 -0.54 -16.88 8.73
C GLN A 37 -1.30 -17.47 9.91
N TYR A 38 -1.02 -16.98 11.10
CA TYR A 38 -1.70 -17.51 12.28
C TYR A 38 -3.14 -17.04 12.36
N GLU A 39 -3.43 -15.86 11.87
CA GLU A 39 -4.81 -15.40 11.82
C GLU A 39 -5.65 -16.32 10.95
N THR A 40 -5.13 -16.67 9.78
CA THR A 40 -5.83 -17.59 8.90
C THR A 40 -6.04 -18.94 9.56
N LYS A 41 -5.01 -19.42 10.25
CA LYS A 41 -5.09 -20.71 10.93
C LYS A 41 -6.15 -20.68 12.02
N ILE A 42 -6.20 -19.60 12.79
CA ILE A 42 -7.19 -19.48 13.86
C ILE A 42 -8.59 -19.43 13.28
N LEU A 43 -8.80 -18.63 12.25
CA LEU A 43 -10.12 -18.51 11.65
C LEU A 43 -10.59 -19.84 11.08
N THR A 44 -9.68 -20.57 10.42
CA THR A 44 -10.02 -21.87 9.88
C THR A 44 -10.38 -22.85 10.99
N ASN A 45 -9.59 -22.85 12.06
CA ASN A 45 -9.88 -23.77 13.16
C ASN A 45 -11.19 -23.44 13.84
N LEU A 46 -11.50 -22.17 14.01
CA LEU A 46 -12.77 -21.78 14.60
C LEU A 46 -13.95 -22.23 13.73
N GLU A 47 -13.78 -22.06 12.43
CA GLU A 47 -14.85 -22.46 11.53
C GLU A 47 -15.04 -23.98 11.53
N ASP A 48 -13.95 -24.73 11.48
CA ASP A 48 -14.02 -26.19 11.47
C ASP A 48 -14.62 -26.73 12.75
N ALA A 49 -14.37 -26.05 13.86
CA ALA A 49 -14.90 -26.49 15.15
C ALA A 49 -16.29 -25.98 15.44
N GLY A 50 -16.86 -25.18 14.53
CA GLY A 50 -18.19 -24.63 14.75
C GLY A 50 -18.24 -23.58 15.82
N MET A 51 -17.13 -22.88 16.04
CA MET A 51 -17.04 -21.87 17.09
C MET A 51 -16.81 -20.48 16.51
N LYS A 52 -17.57 -20.14 15.51
CA LYS A 52 -17.36 -18.86 14.84
C LYS A 52 -17.50 -17.65 15.78
N ASN A 53 -18.35 -17.77 16.78
CA ASN A 53 -18.61 -16.65 17.66
C ASN A 53 -17.85 -16.73 18.98
N ALA A 54 -16.85 -17.60 19.04
CA ALA A 54 -16.11 -17.78 20.27
C ALA A 54 -15.27 -16.55 20.59
N ILE A 55 -15.12 -16.26 21.87
CA ILE A 55 -14.24 -15.20 22.34
C ILE A 55 -13.07 -15.89 23.02
N LEU A 56 -11.88 -15.65 22.47
CA LEU A 56 -10.68 -16.30 22.97
C LEU A 56 -9.95 -15.33 23.88
N GLN A 57 -9.54 -15.80 25.03
CA GLN A 57 -8.80 -15.01 25.99
C GLN A 57 -7.40 -15.54 26.15
N ILE A 58 -6.43 -14.67 26.07
CA ILE A 58 -5.06 -15.07 26.30
C ILE A 58 -4.24 -13.85 26.70
N ASN A 59 -3.48 -14.02 27.81
CA ASN A 59 -2.54 -12.98 28.25
C ASN A 59 -3.16 -11.58 28.32
N GLY A 60 -4.37 -11.49 28.84
CA GLY A 60 -4.99 -10.20 29.02
C GLY A 60 -5.63 -9.62 27.78
N ALA A 61 -5.60 -10.34 26.69
CA ALA A 61 -6.23 -9.89 25.44
C ALA A 61 -7.36 -10.84 25.08
N THR A 62 -8.31 -10.32 24.34
CA THR A 62 -9.37 -11.16 23.80
C THR A 62 -9.33 -11.09 22.29
N LEU A 63 -9.60 -12.24 21.67
CA LEU A 63 -9.67 -12.35 20.24
C LEU A 63 -11.05 -12.83 19.85
N GLN A 64 -11.64 -12.18 18.89
CA GLN A 64 -12.97 -12.51 18.44
C GLN A 64 -13.04 -12.29 16.94
N ARG A 65 -13.73 -13.20 16.26
CA ARG A 65 -13.91 -13.03 14.83
C ARG A 65 -14.75 -11.79 14.59
N ALA A 66 -14.30 -10.97 13.66
CA ALA A 66 -14.99 -9.75 13.29
C ALA A 66 -14.97 -9.61 11.79
N THR A 67 -15.94 -8.90 11.27
CA THR A 67 -16.04 -8.65 9.85
C THR A 67 -15.82 -7.17 9.61
N ARG A 68 -14.99 -6.88 8.64
CA ARG A 68 -14.69 -5.52 8.26
C ARG A 68 -15.06 -5.33 6.81
N SER A 69 -15.76 -4.26 6.55
CA SER A 69 -16.18 -3.95 5.19
C SER A 69 -15.39 -2.74 4.71
N GLN A 70 -14.87 -2.87 3.52
CA GLN A 70 -14.04 -1.81 2.98
C GLN A 70 -14.33 -1.69 1.51
N SER A 71 -14.61 -0.46 1.06
CA SER A 71 -14.91 -0.23 -0.34
C SER A 71 -13.66 -0.48 -1.17
N ASN A 72 -13.87 -1.09 -2.32
CA ASN A 72 -12.77 -1.27 -3.24
C ASN A 72 -12.28 0.08 -3.73
N PRO A 73 -10.98 0.22 -3.96
CA PRO A 73 -10.47 1.49 -4.46
C PRO A 73 -10.97 1.77 -5.86
N LEU A 74 -11.11 3.06 -6.14
CA LEU A 74 -11.50 3.49 -7.48
C LEU A 74 -10.25 3.51 -8.36
N SER A 75 -10.23 2.66 -9.36
CA SER A 75 -9.15 2.64 -10.32
C SER A 75 -9.68 3.15 -11.66
N TRP A 76 -8.76 3.53 -12.55
CA TRP A 76 -9.19 3.97 -13.85
C TRP A 76 -9.92 2.87 -14.60
N GLY A 77 -9.46 1.62 -14.44
CA GLY A 77 -10.14 0.50 -15.05
C GLY A 77 -11.55 0.31 -14.54
N PHE A 78 -11.73 0.43 -13.23
CA PHE A 78 -13.05 0.32 -12.65
C PHE A 78 -13.97 1.42 -13.18
N LEU A 79 -13.47 2.65 -13.21
CA LEU A 79 -14.25 3.77 -13.70
C LEU A 79 -14.66 3.57 -15.15
N GLU A 80 -13.71 3.10 -15.95
CA GLU A 80 -14.01 2.86 -17.36
C GLU A 80 -15.11 1.82 -17.53
N GLU A 81 -14.97 0.71 -16.83
CA GLU A 81 -15.98 -0.34 -16.90
C GLU A 81 -17.35 0.15 -16.48
N GLN A 82 -17.38 0.84 -15.35
CA GLN A 82 -18.67 1.26 -14.80
C GLN A 82 -19.32 2.34 -15.64
N LEU A 83 -18.53 3.24 -16.20
CA LEU A 83 -19.09 4.26 -17.06
C LEU A 83 -19.66 3.66 -18.34
N HIS A 84 -18.92 2.71 -18.94
CA HIS A 84 -19.46 2.02 -20.09
C HIS A 84 -20.76 1.31 -19.76
N ALA A 85 -20.81 0.68 -18.61
CA ALA A 85 -22.01 -0.02 -18.19
C ALA A 85 -23.16 0.95 -17.97
N TYR A 86 -22.86 2.11 -17.41
CA TYR A 86 -23.88 3.12 -17.21
C TYR A 86 -24.49 3.54 -18.53
N TYR A 87 -23.66 3.85 -19.51
CA TYR A 87 -24.15 4.29 -20.81
C TYR A 87 -24.91 3.17 -21.51
N ALA A 88 -24.47 1.93 -21.33
CA ALA A 88 -25.18 0.82 -21.95
C ALA A 88 -26.58 0.65 -21.41
N SER A 89 -26.78 0.95 -20.13
CA SER A 89 -28.09 0.83 -19.52
C SER A 89 -28.95 2.08 -19.68
N HIS A 90 -28.41 3.14 -20.29
CA HIS A 90 -29.16 4.36 -20.54
C HIS A 90 -28.97 4.77 -22.01
N PRO A 91 -29.37 3.90 -22.93
CA PRO A 91 -29.04 4.14 -24.35
C PRO A 91 -29.77 5.32 -24.97
N VAL A 92 -30.85 5.74 -24.35
CA VAL A 92 -31.65 6.82 -24.92
C VAL A 92 -30.95 8.17 -24.76
N ARG A 93 -30.05 8.27 -23.83
CA ARG A 93 -29.47 9.56 -23.46
C ARG A 93 -28.53 10.13 -24.49
N SER A 94 -27.48 9.42 -24.77
CA SER A 94 -26.47 9.94 -25.67
C SER A 94 -25.47 8.84 -25.93
N SER A 95 -24.50 9.15 -26.77
CA SER A 95 -23.44 8.21 -27.03
C SER A 95 -22.58 8.07 -25.78
N ASP A 96 -21.86 6.96 -25.74
CA ASP A 96 -20.98 6.66 -24.62
C ASP A 96 -19.78 7.61 -24.65
N GLU A 97 -19.68 8.46 -23.65
CA GLU A 97 -18.60 9.43 -23.56
C GLU A 97 -17.53 9.03 -22.57
N THR A 98 -17.47 7.75 -22.21
CA THR A 98 -16.56 7.29 -21.19
C THR A 98 -15.11 7.69 -21.47
N THR A 99 -14.65 7.43 -22.69
CA THR A 99 -13.26 7.73 -23.03
C THR A 99 -12.97 9.21 -22.90
N ALA A 100 -13.90 10.04 -23.39
CA ALA A 100 -13.71 11.49 -23.30
C ALA A 100 -13.67 11.96 -21.87
N ILE A 101 -14.55 11.41 -21.03
CA ILE A 101 -14.58 11.79 -19.61
C ILE A 101 -13.29 11.39 -18.92
N LEU A 102 -12.83 10.17 -19.15
CA LEU A 102 -11.62 9.71 -18.50
C LEU A 102 -10.41 10.49 -18.97
N ASP A 103 -10.33 10.77 -20.25
CA ASP A 103 -9.24 11.58 -20.77
C ASP A 103 -9.22 12.95 -20.14
N PHE A 104 -10.38 13.54 -20.03
CA PHE A 104 -10.48 14.85 -19.40
C PHE A 104 -10.00 14.81 -17.97
N LEU A 105 -10.45 13.80 -17.22
CA LEU A 105 -10.06 13.68 -15.82
C LEU A 105 -8.56 13.45 -15.68
N GLN A 106 -8.01 12.58 -16.50
CA GLN A 106 -6.58 12.29 -16.41
C GLN A 106 -5.73 13.50 -16.77
N ASN A 107 -6.17 14.26 -17.78
CA ASN A 107 -5.42 15.43 -18.18
C ASN A 107 -5.51 16.57 -17.17
N HIS A 108 -6.54 16.57 -16.35
CA HIS A 108 -6.73 17.65 -15.37
C HIS A 108 -6.41 17.22 -13.96
N ARG A 109 -5.92 16.00 -13.80
CA ARG A 109 -5.64 15.49 -12.47
C ARG A 109 -4.51 16.25 -11.80
N GLY A 110 -3.52 16.65 -12.59
CA GLY A 110 -2.40 17.34 -12.05
C GLY A 110 -1.49 16.43 -11.26
N SER A 111 -0.43 16.99 -10.80
CA SER A 111 0.52 16.26 -10.00
C SER A 111 1.24 17.24 -9.10
N ARG A 112 1.82 16.72 -8.05
CA ARG A 112 2.58 17.52 -7.11
C ARG A 112 4.00 17.02 -7.08
N THR A 113 4.94 17.94 -7.15
CA THR A 113 6.35 17.61 -7.14
C THR A 113 6.93 17.91 -5.79
N THR A 114 7.75 17.01 -5.29
CA THR A 114 8.39 17.19 -4.00
C THR A 114 9.85 16.79 -4.10
N ASP A 115 10.73 17.61 -3.55
CA ASP A 115 12.14 17.28 -3.51
C ASP A 115 12.39 16.27 -2.40
N TYR A 116 13.24 15.34 -2.67
CA TYR A 116 13.57 14.35 -1.65
C TYR A 116 15.01 13.90 -1.86
N LEU A 117 15.53 13.20 -0.87
CA LEU A 117 16.88 12.68 -0.93
C LEU A 117 16.86 11.23 -1.37
N LYS A 118 17.56 10.97 -2.45
CA LYS A 118 17.62 9.63 -2.99
C LYS A 118 18.92 8.98 -2.52
N LYS A 119 18.81 7.79 -1.94
CA LYS A 119 19.96 7.04 -1.46
C LYS A 119 20.28 5.92 -2.43
N THR A 120 21.53 5.82 -2.82
CA THR A 120 21.98 4.78 -3.73
C THR A 120 23.19 4.11 -3.09
N PHE A 121 23.20 2.80 -3.10
CA PHE A 121 24.32 2.05 -2.56
C PHE A 121 25.44 2.05 -3.58
N LEU A 122 26.62 2.42 -3.12
CA LEU A 122 27.76 2.51 -3.99
C LEU A 122 28.34 1.13 -4.27
N GLY A 123 28.57 0.87 -5.52
CA GLY A 123 29.37 -0.26 -5.94
C GLY A 123 28.75 -1.61 -5.87
N ALA A 124 28.08 -1.89 -4.81
CA ALA A 124 27.57 -3.23 -4.59
C ALA A 124 26.54 -3.57 -5.65
N ASP A 125 26.82 -4.53 -6.43
CA ASP A 125 25.86 -5.04 -7.38
C ASP A 125 25.26 -4.03 -8.30
N ALA A 126 25.90 -2.90 -8.41
CA ALA A 126 25.36 -1.90 -9.29
C ALA A 126 25.16 -2.50 -10.67
N GLY A 127 26.08 -3.30 -11.08
CA GLY A 127 25.98 -3.89 -12.40
C GLY A 127 24.94 -4.97 -12.49
N SER A 128 24.82 -5.74 -11.45
CA SER A 128 23.88 -6.84 -11.51
C SER A 128 22.45 -6.37 -11.39
N LYS A 129 22.27 -5.22 -10.81
CA LYS A 129 20.94 -4.74 -10.60
C LYS A 129 20.34 -4.30 -11.89
N LYS A 130 19.37 -5.03 -12.32
CA LYS A 130 18.75 -4.72 -13.53
C LYS A 130 17.73 -3.63 -13.34
N PRO A 131 17.80 -2.57 -14.08
CA PRO A 131 16.80 -1.53 -13.91
C PRO A 131 15.43 -2.02 -14.33
N PRO A 132 14.44 -1.60 -13.65
CA PRO A 132 13.08 -1.93 -14.03
C PRO A 132 12.74 -1.17 -15.30
N THR A 133 12.07 -1.79 -16.15
CA THR A 133 11.74 -1.13 -17.40
C THR A 133 10.26 -0.94 -17.55
#